data_28a7e169c18887e15885720fb099c665
#
_entry.id   28a7e169c18887e15885720fb099c665
#
_cell.length_a   1.000
_cell.length_b   1.000
_cell.length_c   1.000
_cell.angle_alpha   90.00
_cell.angle_beta   90.00
_cell.angle_gamma   90.00
#
_symmetry.space_group_name_H-M   'P 1'
#
loop_
_entity.id
_entity.type
_entity.pdbx_description
1 polymer ?
#
loop_
_entity_poly.entity_id
_entity_poly.type
_entity_poly.pdbx_seq_one_letter_code
_entity_poly.pdbx_strand_id
1 'polypeptide(L)'
;FSVFFVYAWVLAAINSVNLLDGADGIAGTVGIVMSLALSLMAIYQEQWLTALISASMAGALFGFLRFNFPPAKVYLGDAGSMLIGFVLSALAIRCTFKQNSAIAFFAPVALLAIPFLDSAAAVIRRRLMGRSIFEVDRGHLHHSLMKRGYSPRVSLLWVALLCTTTAAGAVLSLVNQQPAYALASILIVIVVMIASKIFGVAEYQLISRRASTIAKSFLKVPSANGLNYQQASVHVQGSRDWQDVWKMLCVFADTKCLNEITLDLNAPWLHESFHATLRRSDADRSDNQQWYSQIPLVSEGRVFGRVEVYGPNESGYSHQQLLVDLMDVTALIEQTILASDEDLVTESGDFGFQPVKVGADGQELTEEYSLPTKPR
;
A
#
# COMPACT_ATOMS: atom_id res chain seq x y z
N PHE A 1 -8.89 -11.80 -28.05
CA PHE A 1 -8.02 -10.82 -27.36
C PHE A 1 -8.79 -9.64 -26.80
N SER A 2 -9.74 -9.03 -27.56
CA SER A 2 -10.50 -7.83 -27.12
C SER A 2 -11.37 -8.09 -25.88
N VAL A 3 -12.03 -9.24 -25.80
CA VAL A 3 -12.90 -9.60 -24.65
C VAL A 3 -12.08 -9.76 -23.38
N PHE A 4 -10.96 -10.48 -23.46
CA PHE A 4 -10.04 -10.64 -22.31
C PHE A 4 -9.50 -9.30 -21.81
N PHE A 5 -9.13 -8.40 -22.73
CA PHE A 5 -8.67 -7.06 -22.38
C PHE A 5 -9.74 -6.25 -21.63
N VAL A 6 -10.99 -6.28 -22.10
CA VAL A 6 -12.11 -5.58 -21.43
C VAL A 6 -12.33 -6.12 -20.03
N TYR A 7 -12.33 -7.45 -19.84
CA TYR A 7 -12.46 -8.04 -18.51
C TYR A 7 -11.31 -7.62 -17.58
N ALA A 8 -10.07 -7.71 -18.05
CA ALA A 8 -8.90 -7.31 -17.26
C ALA A 8 -8.94 -5.82 -16.90
N TRP A 9 -9.35 -4.97 -17.83
CA TRP A 9 -9.52 -3.54 -17.62
C TRP A 9 -10.56 -3.23 -16.55
N VAL A 10 -11.75 -3.81 -16.66
CA VAL A 10 -12.85 -3.59 -15.71
C VAL A 10 -12.48 -4.10 -14.33
N LEU A 11 -11.90 -5.31 -14.23
CA LEU A 11 -11.44 -5.86 -12.96
C LEU A 11 -10.33 -5.00 -12.32
N ALA A 12 -9.37 -4.53 -13.12
CA ALA A 12 -8.32 -3.64 -12.63
C ALA A 12 -8.91 -2.34 -12.10
N ALA A 13 -9.85 -1.72 -12.80
CA ALA A 13 -10.48 -0.48 -12.38
C ALA A 13 -11.32 -0.65 -11.10
N ILE A 14 -12.13 -1.71 -11.02
CA ILE A 14 -12.94 -2.03 -9.84
C ILE A 14 -12.04 -2.15 -8.61
N ASN A 15 -10.99 -2.99 -8.69
CA ASN A 15 -10.09 -3.22 -7.58
C ASN A 15 -9.28 -1.97 -7.21
N SER A 16 -8.83 -1.20 -8.22
CA SER A 16 -8.04 0.01 -7.96
C SER A 16 -8.84 1.12 -7.28
N VAL A 17 -10.10 1.31 -7.66
CA VAL A 17 -10.99 2.28 -7.00
C VAL A 17 -11.36 1.79 -5.59
N ASN A 18 -11.59 0.49 -5.40
CA ASN A 18 -11.87 -0.09 -4.09
C ASN A 18 -10.67 0.05 -3.14
N LEU A 19 -9.44 -0.24 -3.59
CA LEU A 19 -8.23 -0.05 -2.80
C LEU A 19 -7.97 1.42 -2.44
N LEU A 20 -8.41 2.36 -3.27
CA LEU A 20 -8.25 3.79 -3.03
C LEU A 20 -9.24 4.30 -1.96
N ASP A 21 -10.37 3.59 -1.74
CA ASP A 21 -11.41 3.96 -0.74
C ASP A 21 -10.98 3.67 0.72
N GLY A 22 -9.72 3.89 1.02
CA GLY A 22 -9.15 3.68 2.36
C GLY A 22 -9.21 4.90 3.29
N ALA A 23 -9.74 6.05 2.85
CA ALA A 23 -9.89 7.24 3.67
C ALA A 23 -11.07 8.12 3.23
N ASP A 24 -11.57 8.89 4.19
CA ASP A 24 -12.75 9.76 4.05
C ASP A 24 -12.70 10.64 2.80
N GLY A 25 -13.73 10.57 1.97
CA GLY A 25 -13.92 11.44 0.82
C GLY A 25 -13.11 11.11 -0.43
N ILE A 26 -12.13 10.21 -0.37
CA ILE A 26 -11.19 10.00 -1.49
C ILE A 26 -11.89 9.38 -2.70
N ALA A 27 -12.53 8.22 -2.55
CA ALA A 27 -13.20 7.55 -3.67
C ALA A 27 -14.33 8.42 -4.24
N GLY A 28 -15.10 9.11 -3.39
CA GLY A 28 -16.12 10.06 -3.81
C GLY A 28 -15.56 11.20 -4.65
N THR A 29 -14.48 11.83 -4.19
CA THR A 29 -13.81 12.94 -4.91
C THR A 29 -13.23 12.49 -6.25
N VAL A 30 -12.51 11.37 -6.27
CA VAL A 30 -11.96 10.78 -7.49
C VAL A 30 -13.07 10.43 -8.46
N GLY A 31 -14.13 9.80 -7.98
CA GLY A 31 -15.31 9.48 -8.77
C GLY A 31 -15.98 10.73 -9.39
N ILE A 32 -16.09 11.84 -8.65
CA ILE A 32 -16.62 13.11 -9.17
C ILE A 32 -15.75 13.64 -10.31
N VAL A 33 -14.44 13.77 -10.07
CA VAL A 33 -13.51 14.32 -11.08
C VAL A 33 -13.56 13.49 -12.37
N MET A 34 -13.48 12.17 -12.24
CA MET A 34 -13.52 11.27 -13.40
C MET A 34 -14.87 11.30 -14.11
N SER A 35 -15.98 11.33 -13.38
CA SER A 35 -17.32 11.41 -13.96
C SER A 35 -17.56 12.72 -14.71
N LEU A 36 -17.07 13.84 -14.17
CA LEU A 36 -17.14 15.14 -14.86
C LEU A 36 -16.30 15.14 -16.13
N ALA A 37 -15.08 14.61 -16.09
CA ALA A 37 -14.22 14.50 -17.26
C ALA A 37 -14.87 13.61 -18.35
N LEU A 38 -15.43 12.46 -17.96
CA LEU A 38 -16.16 11.57 -18.87
C LEU A 38 -17.40 12.25 -19.46
N SER A 39 -18.13 13.03 -18.68
CA SER A 39 -19.27 13.80 -19.17
C SER A 39 -18.85 14.82 -20.23
N LEU A 40 -17.75 15.57 -19.98
CA LEU A 40 -17.20 16.52 -20.96
C LEU A 40 -16.73 15.82 -22.24
N MET A 41 -16.00 14.71 -22.10
CA MET A 41 -15.54 13.92 -23.25
C MET A 41 -16.73 13.38 -24.05
N ALA A 42 -17.77 12.91 -23.40
CA ALA A 42 -18.97 12.37 -24.03
C ALA A 42 -19.79 13.46 -24.74
N ILE A 43 -19.93 14.65 -24.14
CA ILE A 43 -20.57 15.82 -24.76
C ILE A 43 -19.83 16.20 -26.05
N TYR A 44 -18.51 16.30 -25.99
CA TYR A 44 -17.70 16.63 -27.15
C TYR A 44 -17.84 15.64 -28.30
N GLN A 45 -18.13 14.38 -27.99
CA GLN A 45 -18.35 13.32 -28.97
C GLN A 45 -19.83 13.08 -29.33
N GLU A 46 -20.73 13.94 -28.88
CA GLU A 46 -22.20 13.82 -29.10
C GLU A 46 -22.80 12.51 -28.55
N GLN A 47 -22.13 11.90 -27.54
CA GLN A 47 -22.60 10.68 -26.88
C GLN A 47 -23.51 11.02 -25.70
N TRP A 48 -24.68 11.56 -25.94
CA TRP A 48 -25.59 12.13 -24.95
C TRP A 48 -25.95 11.19 -23.80
N LEU A 49 -26.18 9.91 -24.09
CA LEU A 49 -26.47 8.92 -23.05
C LEU A 49 -25.29 8.72 -22.09
N THR A 50 -24.07 8.60 -22.63
CA THR A 50 -22.82 8.49 -21.81
C THR A 50 -22.63 9.75 -20.99
N ALA A 51 -22.85 10.94 -21.58
CA ALA A 51 -22.75 12.21 -20.88
C ALA A 51 -23.75 12.31 -19.72
N LEU A 52 -25.03 11.92 -19.97
CA LEU A 52 -26.04 11.95 -18.92
C LEU A 52 -25.74 11.00 -17.76
N ILE A 53 -25.33 9.76 -18.05
CA ILE A 53 -24.98 8.79 -17.00
C ILE A 53 -23.77 9.30 -16.18
N SER A 54 -22.73 9.81 -16.86
CA SER A 54 -21.55 10.36 -16.19
C SER A 54 -21.89 11.59 -15.33
N ALA A 55 -22.70 12.51 -15.84
CA ALA A 55 -23.14 13.69 -15.09
C ALA A 55 -24.02 13.30 -13.88
N SER A 56 -24.92 12.34 -14.05
CA SER A 56 -25.76 11.84 -12.96
C SER A 56 -24.93 11.20 -11.86
N MET A 57 -23.90 10.43 -12.23
CA MET A 57 -22.96 9.84 -11.27
C MET A 57 -22.16 10.91 -10.55
N ALA A 58 -21.67 11.94 -11.25
CA ALA A 58 -20.98 13.07 -10.60
C ALA A 58 -21.89 13.77 -9.58
N GLY A 59 -23.15 14.03 -9.94
CA GLY A 59 -24.14 14.63 -9.05
C GLY A 59 -24.45 13.79 -7.82
N ALA A 60 -24.64 12.49 -7.99
CA ALA A 60 -24.87 11.54 -6.88
C ALA A 60 -23.68 11.50 -5.91
N LEU A 61 -22.46 11.41 -6.46
CA LEU A 61 -21.23 11.40 -5.65
C LEU A 61 -20.98 12.74 -4.96
N PHE A 62 -21.34 13.86 -5.61
CA PHE A 62 -21.25 15.19 -4.98
C PHE A 62 -22.21 15.29 -3.79
N GLY A 63 -23.44 14.81 -3.93
CA GLY A 63 -24.39 14.70 -2.82
C GLY A 63 -23.89 13.80 -1.68
N PHE A 64 -23.33 12.64 -2.03
CA PHE A 64 -22.71 11.72 -1.07
C PHE A 64 -21.52 12.35 -0.34
N LEU A 65 -20.63 13.04 -1.05
CA LEU A 65 -19.44 13.68 -0.47
C LEU A 65 -19.78 14.66 0.64
N ARG A 66 -20.98 15.26 0.64
CA ARG A 66 -21.46 16.12 1.74
C ARG A 66 -21.44 15.43 3.10
N PHE A 67 -21.63 14.11 3.10
CA PHE A 67 -21.66 13.28 4.32
C PHE A 67 -20.37 12.47 4.50
N ASN A 68 -19.61 12.26 3.44
CA ASN A 68 -18.36 11.50 3.45
C ASN A 68 -17.11 12.40 3.49
N PHE A 69 -17.27 13.74 3.47
CA PHE A 69 -16.14 14.68 3.63
C PHE A 69 -15.52 14.55 5.03
N PRO A 70 -14.17 14.61 5.15
CA PRO A 70 -13.48 14.43 6.43
C PRO A 70 -13.89 15.43 7.53
N PRO A 71 -14.32 15.00 8.74
CA PRO A 71 -14.55 13.63 9.17
C PRO A 71 -15.86 13.04 8.63
N ALA A 72 -15.80 11.83 8.07
CA ALA A 72 -16.95 11.19 7.45
C ALA A 72 -18.01 10.78 8.46
N LYS A 73 -19.28 10.94 8.06
CA LYS A 73 -20.46 10.46 8.81
C LYS A 73 -21.08 9.23 8.17
N VAL A 74 -20.86 9.01 6.87
CA VAL A 74 -21.37 7.90 6.08
C VAL A 74 -20.23 7.38 5.23
N TYR A 75 -20.09 6.07 5.14
CA TYR A 75 -19.07 5.38 4.36
C TYR A 75 -19.67 4.74 3.11
N LEU A 76 -18.86 4.69 2.05
CA LEU A 76 -19.25 4.12 0.75
C LEU A 76 -19.33 2.59 0.81
N GLY A 77 -18.36 1.98 1.49
CA GLY A 77 -18.19 0.53 1.57
C GLY A 77 -17.73 -0.09 0.24
N ASP A 78 -17.34 -1.35 0.29
CA ASP A 78 -16.80 -2.08 -0.87
C ASP A 78 -17.78 -2.10 -2.06
N ALA A 79 -19.08 -2.32 -1.78
CA ALA A 79 -20.09 -2.34 -2.84
C ALA A 79 -20.18 -1.01 -3.59
N GLY A 80 -20.07 0.12 -2.88
CA GLY A 80 -20.13 1.44 -3.50
C GLY A 80 -18.86 1.77 -4.28
N SER A 81 -17.69 1.53 -3.73
CA SER A 81 -16.42 1.79 -4.41
C SER A 81 -16.23 0.90 -5.63
N MET A 82 -16.61 -0.38 -5.56
CA MET A 82 -16.60 -1.31 -6.68
C MET A 82 -17.59 -0.86 -7.78
N LEU A 83 -18.78 -0.40 -7.42
CA LEU A 83 -19.75 0.14 -8.37
C LEU A 83 -19.20 1.37 -9.11
N ILE A 84 -18.55 2.29 -8.38
CA ILE A 84 -17.89 3.46 -9.00
C ILE A 84 -16.84 2.99 -10.01
N GLY A 85 -15.94 2.07 -9.61
CA GLY A 85 -14.91 1.53 -10.50
C GLY A 85 -15.48 0.86 -11.75
N PHE A 86 -16.54 0.08 -11.59
CA PHE A 86 -17.24 -0.56 -12.70
C PHE A 86 -17.83 0.47 -13.68
N VAL A 87 -18.63 1.40 -13.18
CA VAL A 87 -19.30 2.40 -14.04
C VAL A 87 -18.29 3.29 -14.76
N LEU A 88 -17.28 3.80 -14.04
CA LEU A 88 -16.22 4.63 -14.64
C LEU A 88 -15.46 3.89 -15.73
N SER A 89 -15.07 2.64 -15.50
CA SER A 89 -14.33 1.84 -16.47
C SER A 89 -15.14 1.54 -17.72
N ALA A 90 -16.42 1.21 -17.57
CA ALA A 90 -17.34 0.94 -18.68
C ALA A 90 -17.61 2.20 -19.53
N LEU A 91 -17.85 3.34 -18.86
CA LEU A 91 -18.07 4.62 -19.54
C LEU A 91 -16.79 5.12 -20.23
N ALA A 92 -15.60 4.90 -19.65
CA ALA A 92 -14.34 5.28 -20.26
C ALA A 92 -14.10 4.52 -21.58
N ILE A 93 -14.30 3.20 -21.59
CA ILE A 93 -14.23 2.41 -22.84
C ILE A 93 -15.26 2.91 -23.85
N ARG A 94 -16.52 3.06 -23.42
CA ARG A 94 -17.60 3.49 -24.30
C ARG A 94 -17.34 4.85 -24.93
N CYS A 95 -16.80 5.78 -24.14
CA CYS A 95 -16.49 7.14 -24.55
C CYS A 95 -15.39 7.17 -25.61
N THR A 96 -14.41 6.27 -25.55
CA THR A 96 -13.23 6.30 -26.42
C THR A 96 -13.27 5.25 -27.55
N PHE A 97 -14.29 4.41 -27.59
CA PHE A 97 -14.39 3.28 -28.52
C PHE A 97 -14.25 3.65 -30.02
N LYS A 98 -14.72 4.84 -30.41
CA LYS A 98 -14.67 5.31 -31.79
C LYS A 98 -13.40 6.08 -32.15
N GLN A 99 -12.48 6.24 -31.19
CA GLN A 99 -11.23 6.97 -31.39
C GLN A 99 -10.16 6.13 -32.06
N ASN A 100 -9.09 6.76 -32.53
CA ASN A 100 -7.92 6.02 -32.97
C ASN A 100 -7.33 5.19 -31.83
N SER A 101 -6.64 4.10 -32.14
CA SER A 101 -6.19 3.11 -31.17
C SER A 101 -5.37 3.71 -30.03
N ALA A 102 -4.56 4.73 -30.30
CA ALA A 102 -3.74 5.37 -29.27
C ALA A 102 -4.58 6.19 -28.29
N ILE A 103 -5.53 7.01 -28.76
CA ILE A 103 -6.42 7.78 -27.89
C ILE A 103 -7.37 6.84 -27.16
N ALA A 104 -7.91 5.83 -27.86
CA ALA A 104 -8.79 4.83 -27.25
C ALA A 104 -8.13 4.09 -26.08
N PHE A 105 -6.82 3.97 -26.06
CA PHE A 105 -6.05 3.35 -24.99
C PHE A 105 -5.59 4.36 -23.93
N PHE A 106 -4.89 5.43 -24.34
CA PHE A 106 -4.21 6.33 -23.39
C PHE A 106 -5.17 7.29 -22.66
N ALA A 107 -6.30 7.68 -23.25
CA ALA A 107 -7.24 8.56 -22.56
C ALA A 107 -7.95 7.88 -21.37
N PRO A 108 -8.48 6.65 -21.48
CA PRO A 108 -8.98 5.90 -20.31
C PRO A 108 -7.89 5.62 -19.28
N VAL A 109 -6.67 5.28 -19.72
CA VAL A 109 -5.53 5.06 -18.79
C VAL A 109 -5.18 6.34 -18.02
N ALA A 110 -5.17 7.49 -18.67
CA ALA A 110 -4.94 8.77 -18.01
C ALA A 110 -6.06 9.10 -17.02
N LEU A 111 -7.31 8.84 -17.39
CA LEU A 111 -8.44 9.08 -16.51
C LEU A 111 -8.34 8.27 -15.21
N LEU A 112 -7.98 6.99 -15.30
CA LEU A 112 -7.84 6.07 -14.16
C LEU A 112 -6.39 6.02 -13.61
N ALA A 113 -5.52 6.94 -14.02
CA ALA A 113 -4.10 6.87 -13.72
C ALA A 113 -3.81 6.83 -12.21
N ILE A 114 -4.47 7.67 -11.40
CA ILE A 114 -4.21 7.73 -9.96
C ILE A 114 -4.61 6.41 -9.26
N PRO A 115 -5.82 5.85 -9.42
CA PRO A 115 -6.14 4.54 -8.87
C PRO A 115 -5.18 3.44 -9.34
N PHE A 116 -4.82 3.42 -10.62
CA PHE A 116 -3.91 2.41 -11.16
C PHE A 116 -2.49 2.53 -10.62
N LEU A 117 -1.95 3.75 -10.53
CA LEU A 117 -0.61 3.98 -9.99
C LEU A 117 -0.53 3.59 -8.50
N ASP A 118 -1.55 3.95 -7.71
CA ASP A 118 -1.60 3.62 -6.29
C ASP A 118 -1.67 2.09 -6.08
N SER A 119 -2.54 1.42 -6.81
CA SER A 119 -2.68 -0.05 -6.75
C SER A 119 -1.44 -0.77 -7.28
N ALA A 120 -0.87 -0.30 -8.40
CA ALA A 120 0.33 -0.90 -8.98
C ALA A 120 1.52 -0.79 -8.01
N ALA A 121 1.68 0.36 -7.37
CA ALA A 121 2.74 0.54 -6.38
C ALA A 121 2.55 -0.36 -5.16
N ALA A 122 1.32 -0.55 -4.68
CA ALA A 122 1.03 -1.49 -3.59
C ALA A 122 1.42 -2.93 -3.99
N VAL A 123 1.05 -3.37 -5.21
CA VAL A 123 1.42 -4.70 -5.72
C VAL A 123 2.93 -4.83 -5.87
N ILE A 124 3.61 -3.81 -6.43
CA ILE A 124 5.07 -3.80 -6.60
C ILE A 124 5.76 -3.90 -5.24
N ARG A 125 5.35 -3.10 -4.26
CA ARG A 125 5.91 -3.15 -2.89
C ARG A 125 5.78 -4.54 -2.30
N ARG A 126 4.56 -5.12 -2.30
CA ARG A 126 4.31 -6.46 -1.75
C ARG A 126 5.19 -7.51 -2.43
N ARG A 127 5.27 -7.49 -3.75
CA ARG A 127 6.13 -8.41 -4.53
C ARG A 127 7.61 -8.23 -4.23
N LEU A 128 8.08 -6.99 -4.13
CA LEU A 128 9.48 -6.69 -3.80
C LEU A 128 9.85 -7.10 -2.37
N MET A 129 8.88 -7.08 -1.46
CA MET A 129 9.05 -7.52 -0.07
C MET A 129 8.81 -9.02 0.13
N GLY A 130 8.46 -9.76 -0.91
CA GLY A 130 8.15 -11.21 -0.80
C GLY A 130 6.81 -11.50 -0.14
N ARG A 131 5.94 -10.50 0.01
CA ARG A 131 4.61 -10.62 0.62
C ARG A 131 3.56 -11.08 -0.38
N SER A 132 2.48 -11.67 0.13
CA SER A 132 1.30 -11.96 -0.68
C SER A 132 0.68 -10.66 -1.21
N ILE A 133 0.20 -10.68 -2.47
CA ILE A 133 -0.50 -9.54 -3.06
C ILE A 133 -1.84 -9.24 -2.38
N PHE A 134 -2.35 -10.17 -1.57
CA PHE A 134 -3.61 -10.04 -0.82
C PHE A 134 -3.41 -9.52 0.61
N GLU A 135 -2.18 -9.36 1.08
CA GLU A 135 -1.92 -8.77 2.40
C GLU A 135 -2.32 -7.30 2.44
N VAL A 136 -2.69 -6.84 3.64
CA VAL A 136 -3.00 -5.43 3.89
C VAL A 136 -1.74 -4.59 3.69
N ASP A 137 -1.83 -3.54 2.87
CA ASP A 137 -0.76 -2.56 2.65
C ASP A 137 -1.25 -1.17 3.08
N ARG A 138 -0.49 -0.50 3.91
CA ARG A 138 -0.75 0.88 4.33
C ARG A 138 0.16 1.91 3.63
N GLY A 139 0.79 1.52 2.53
CA GLY A 139 1.63 2.39 1.70
C GLY A 139 0.85 3.19 0.64
N HIS A 140 -0.48 3.23 0.68
CA HIS A 140 -1.31 3.98 -0.26
C HIS A 140 -1.03 5.48 -0.21
N LEU A 141 -1.31 6.17 -1.33
CA LEU A 141 -1.03 7.59 -1.52
C LEU A 141 -1.52 8.47 -0.35
N HIS A 142 -2.74 8.27 0.09
CA HIS A 142 -3.34 9.03 1.18
C HIS A 142 -2.64 8.78 2.52
N HIS A 143 -2.25 7.55 2.82
CA HIS A 143 -1.47 7.24 4.01
C HIS A 143 -0.09 7.88 3.97
N SER A 144 0.56 7.90 2.81
CA SER A 144 1.86 8.56 2.61
C SER A 144 1.79 10.06 2.85
N LEU A 145 0.68 10.71 2.48
CA LEU A 145 0.42 12.13 2.76
C LEU A 145 0.20 12.38 4.26
N MET A 146 -0.66 11.58 4.90
CA MET A 146 -0.95 11.73 6.33
C MET A 146 0.29 11.51 7.21
N LYS A 147 1.16 10.55 6.88
CA LYS A 147 2.45 10.34 7.55
C LYS A 147 3.37 11.55 7.52
N ARG A 148 3.24 12.42 6.52
CA ARG A 148 3.98 13.68 6.41
C ARG A 148 3.37 14.83 7.18
N GLY A 149 2.34 14.55 7.98
CA GLY A 149 1.66 15.55 8.79
C GLY A 149 0.59 16.35 8.02
N TYR A 150 0.26 15.96 6.78
CA TYR A 150 -0.88 16.58 6.10
C TYR A 150 -2.20 16.14 6.73
N SER A 151 -3.09 17.10 6.96
CA SER A 151 -4.43 16.77 7.44
C SER A 151 -5.22 15.96 6.39
N PRO A 152 -6.25 15.18 6.80
CA PRO A 152 -7.08 14.43 5.86
C PRO A 152 -7.67 15.29 4.74
N ARG A 153 -8.07 16.54 5.04
CA ARG A 153 -8.60 17.50 4.05
C ARG A 153 -7.55 17.93 3.03
N VAL A 154 -6.32 18.17 3.47
CA VAL A 154 -5.21 18.54 2.58
C VAL A 154 -4.81 17.33 1.72
N SER A 155 -4.81 16.13 2.29
CA SER A 155 -4.55 14.89 1.54
C SER A 155 -5.60 14.66 0.46
N LEU A 156 -6.87 14.90 0.76
CA LEU A 156 -7.96 14.85 -0.21
C LEU A 156 -7.77 15.86 -1.35
N LEU A 157 -7.36 17.10 -1.03
CA LEU A 157 -7.08 18.12 -2.03
C LEU A 157 -5.93 17.74 -2.96
N TRP A 158 -4.86 17.16 -2.43
CA TRP A 158 -3.75 16.64 -3.23
C TRP A 158 -4.22 15.55 -4.21
N VAL A 159 -4.99 14.57 -3.74
CA VAL A 159 -5.55 13.52 -4.59
C VAL A 159 -6.46 14.11 -5.67
N ALA A 160 -7.33 15.06 -5.31
CA ALA A 160 -8.20 15.76 -6.26
C ALA A 160 -7.39 16.50 -7.34
N LEU A 161 -6.33 17.21 -6.96
CA LEU A 161 -5.46 17.93 -7.89
C LEU A 161 -4.78 16.99 -8.89
N LEU A 162 -4.20 15.88 -8.40
CA LEU A 162 -3.54 14.89 -9.24
C LEU A 162 -4.53 14.24 -10.21
N CYS A 163 -5.74 13.86 -9.74
CA CYS A 163 -6.78 13.31 -10.58
C CYS A 163 -7.28 14.32 -11.62
N THR A 164 -7.44 15.59 -11.23
CA THR A 164 -7.87 16.65 -12.17
C THR A 164 -6.83 16.87 -13.26
N THR A 165 -5.53 16.80 -12.92
CA THR A 165 -4.45 16.93 -13.92
C THR A 165 -4.50 15.80 -14.95
N THR A 166 -4.66 14.55 -14.51
CA THR A 166 -4.73 13.41 -15.45
C THR A 166 -6.05 13.40 -16.24
N ALA A 167 -7.16 13.79 -15.60
CA ALA A 167 -8.45 13.93 -16.25
C ALA A 167 -8.43 15.03 -17.34
N ALA A 168 -7.80 16.17 -17.05
CA ALA A 168 -7.61 17.23 -18.05
C ALA A 168 -6.76 16.74 -19.22
N GLY A 169 -5.68 15.98 -18.96
CA GLY A 169 -4.88 15.37 -20.01
C GLY A 169 -5.67 14.41 -20.89
N ALA A 170 -6.58 13.61 -20.31
CA ALA A 170 -7.48 12.73 -21.05
C ALA A 170 -8.45 13.51 -21.95
N VAL A 171 -9.07 14.57 -21.42
CA VAL A 171 -9.98 15.45 -22.19
C VAL A 171 -9.22 16.14 -23.32
N LEU A 172 -8.05 16.75 -23.03
CA LEU A 172 -7.23 17.43 -24.05
C LEU A 172 -6.75 16.46 -25.14
N SER A 173 -6.41 15.24 -24.78
CA SER A 173 -6.03 14.20 -25.75
C SER A 173 -7.13 13.91 -26.74
N LEU A 174 -8.38 13.87 -26.25
CA LEU A 174 -9.54 13.64 -27.10
C LEU A 174 -9.86 14.85 -27.96
N VAL A 175 -9.89 16.05 -27.39
CA VAL A 175 -10.25 17.30 -28.09
C VAL A 175 -9.23 17.61 -29.20
N ASN A 176 -7.94 17.47 -28.90
CA ASN A 176 -6.86 17.78 -29.87
C ASN A 176 -6.49 16.59 -30.76
N GLN A 177 -7.15 15.44 -30.60
CA GLN A 177 -6.88 14.22 -31.34
C GLN A 177 -5.40 13.78 -31.25
N GLN A 178 -4.77 14.03 -30.07
CA GLN A 178 -3.35 13.72 -29.83
C GLN A 178 -3.14 12.96 -28.53
N PRO A 179 -2.66 11.72 -28.56
CA PRO A 179 -2.44 10.92 -27.34
C PRO A 179 -1.34 11.49 -26.43
N ALA A 180 -0.49 12.37 -26.95
CA ALA A 180 0.60 12.99 -26.22
C ALA A 180 0.13 13.77 -24.99
N TYR A 181 -1.07 14.38 -25.00
CA TYR A 181 -1.60 15.09 -23.84
C TYR A 181 -1.93 14.15 -22.68
N ALA A 182 -2.50 12.99 -22.96
CA ALA A 182 -2.78 11.98 -21.95
C ALA A 182 -1.47 11.44 -21.34
N LEU A 183 -0.49 11.09 -22.19
CA LEU A 183 0.82 10.62 -21.75
C LEU A 183 1.59 11.69 -20.95
N ALA A 184 1.58 12.94 -21.41
CA ALA A 184 2.25 14.03 -20.71
C ALA A 184 1.65 14.27 -19.33
N SER A 185 0.31 14.22 -19.19
CA SER A 185 -0.35 14.40 -17.88
C SER A 185 -0.01 13.28 -16.90
N ILE A 186 0.05 12.02 -17.36
CA ILE A 186 0.49 10.89 -16.52
C ILE A 186 1.95 11.09 -16.08
N LEU A 187 2.83 11.48 -17.02
CA LEU A 187 4.24 11.71 -16.72
C LEU A 187 4.43 12.86 -15.72
N ILE A 188 3.72 13.97 -15.92
CA ILE A 188 3.74 15.11 -14.99
C ILE A 188 3.36 14.66 -13.59
N VAL A 189 2.26 13.90 -13.45
CA VAL A 189 1.81 13.40 -12.16
C VAL A 189 2.85 12.48 -11.53
N ILE A 190 3.43 11.55 -12.27
CA ILE A 190 4.49 10.66 -11.77
C ILE A 190 5.69 11.49 -11.30
N VAL A 191 6.14 12.48 -12.08
CA VAL A 191 7.26 13.36 -11.71
C VAL A 191 6.92 14.16 -10.44
N VAL A 192 5.72 14.71 -10.33
CA VAL A 192 5.27 15.43 -9.13
C VAL A 192 5.25 14.51 -7.91
N MET A 193 4.74 13.28 -8.05
CA MET A 193 4.68 12.31 -6.96
C MET A 193 6.08 11.91 -6.48
N ILE A 194 7.02 11.71 -7.39
CA ILE A 194 8.42 11.37 -7.07
C ILE A 194 9.15 12.59 -6.48
N ALA A 195 9.05 13.76 -7.10
CA ALA A 195 9.74 14.98 -6.68
C ALA A 195 9.26 15.45 -5.29
N SER A 196 7.96 15.35 -5.04
CA SER A 196 7.38 15.62 -3.73
C SER A 196 7.72 14.54 -2.70
N LYS A 197 8.36 13.45 -3.12
CA LYS A 197 8.66 12.26 -2.31
C LYS A 197 7.41 11.66 -1.63
N ILE A 198 6.21 12.02 -2.03
CA ILE A 198 4.95 11.53 -1.48
C ILE A 198 4.78 10.05 -1.80
N PHE A 199 5.26 9.63 -2.98
CA PHE A 199 5.06 8.29 -3.49
C PHE A 199 6.27 7.84 -4.33
N GLY A 200 6.51 6.55 -4.39
CA GLY A 200 7.57 6.00 -5.24
C GLY A 200 8.97 6.01 -4.61
N VAL A 201 9.19 6.66 -3.47
CA VAL A 201 10.53 6.71 -2.86
C VAL A 201 10.92 5.36 -2.27
N ALA A 202 9.98 4.70 -1.58
CA ALA A 202 10.19 3.36 -1.04
C ALA A 202 10.36 2.35 -2.18
N GLU A 203 9.51 2.42 -3.20
CA GLU A 203 9.57 1.58 -4.39
C GLU A 203 10.87 1.81 -5.18
N TYR A 204 11.23 3.08 -5.41
CA TYR A 204 12.49 3.42 -6.07
C TYR A 204 13.70 2.90 -5.30
N GLN A 205 13.72 3.07 -3.98
CA GLN A 205 14.80 2.56 -3.13
C GLN A 205 14.88 1.03 -3.18
N LEU A 206 13.72 0.34 -3.17
CA LEU A 206 13.64 -1.12 -3.31
C LEU A 206 14.16 -1.59 -4.66
N ILE A 207 13.70 -0.97 -5.75
CA ILE A 207 14.11 -1.29 -7.12
C ILE A 207 15.59 -0.96 -7.31
N SER A 208 16.03 0.22 -6.89
CA SER A 208 17.42 0.67 -6.99
C SER A 208 18.37 -0.24 -6.21
N ARG A 209 17.99 -0.65 -4.99
CA ARG A 209 18.80 -1.60 -4.19
C ARG A 209 18.84 -2.97 -4.86
N ARG A 210 17.74 -3.51 -5.36
CA ARG A 210 17.75 -4.78 -6.12
C ARG A 210 18.56 -4.66 -7.41
N ALA A 211 18.39 -3.60 -8.17
CA ALA A 211 19.17 -3.34 -9.36
C ALA A 211 20.67 -3.20 -9.06
N SER A 212 21.03 -2.47 -8.00
CA SER A 212 22.41 -2.33 -7.56
C SER A 212 23.01 -3.65 -7.04
N THR A 213 22.19 -4.49 -6.39
CA THR A 213 22.62 -5.82 -5.95
C THR A 213 22.87 -6.74 -7.14
N ILE A 214 21.96 -6.73 -8.13
CA ILE A 214 22.16 -7.47 -9.38
C ILE A 214 23.39 -6.92 -10.13
N ALA A 215 23.52 -5.60 -10.29
CA ALA A 215 24.68 -5.01 -10.93
C ALA A 215 25.99 -5.31 -10.20
N LYS A 216 25.99 -5.28 -8.88
CA LYS A 216 27.15 -5.64 -8.04
C LYS A 216 27.46 -7.15 -8.09
N SER A 217 26.46 -8.02 -8.28
CA SER A 217 26.70 -9.46 -8.46
C SER A 217 27.44 -9.79 -9.76
N PHE A 218 27.25 -8.96 -10.79
CA PHE A 218 28.05 -9.06 -12.03
C PHE A 218 29.47 -8.50 -11.90
N LEU A 219 29.73 -7.67 -10.88
CA LEU A 219 31.03 -7.00 -10.67
C LEU A 219 31.87 -7.61 -9.54
N LYS A 220 31.35 -8.57 -8.78
CA LYS A 220 32.12 -9.21 -7.69
C LYS A 220 33.04 -10.30 -8.22
N VAL A 221 34.33 -10.02 -8.11
CA VAL A 221 35.37 -11.06 -8.09
C VAL A 221 35.21 -11.82 -6.77
N PRO A 222 35.14 -13.16 -6.76
CA PRO A 222 35.03 -13.92 -5.50
C PRO A 222 36.26 -13.67 -4.64
N SER A 223 36.10 -13.14 -3.45
CA SER A 223 37.16 -13.09 -2.43
C SER A 223 37.23 -14.44 -1.74
N ALA A 224 38.42 -15.03 -1.66
CA ALA A 224 38.68 -16.41 -1.31
C ALA A 224 38.52 -16.77 0.19
N ASN A 225 38.18 -15.83 1.08
CA ASN A 225 38.10 -16.05 2.51
C ASN A 225 36.94 -15.28 3.15
N GLY A 226 35.75 -15.84 3.12
CA GLY A 226 34.62 -15.35 3.89
C GLY A 226 33.27 -15.66 3.23
N LEU A 227 32.31 -16.10 4.01
CA LEU A 227 30.93 -16.25 3.57
C LEU A 227 30.39 -14.90 3.08
N ASN A 228 30.10 -14.79 1.78
CA ASN A 228 29.59 -13.56 1.20
C ASN A 228 28.08 -13.50 1.34
N TYR A 229 27.56 -12.60 2.15
CA TYR A 229 26.14 -12.33 2.29
C TYR A 229 25.68 -11.14 1.44
N GLN A 230 24.49 -11.24 0.90
CA GLN A 230 23.77 -10.15 0.28
C GLN A 230 22.67 -9.68 1.24
N GLN A 231 22.72 -8.42 1.63
CA GLN A 231 21.77 -7.83 2.55
C GLN A 231 20.85 -6.86 1.80
N ALA A 232 19.53 -6.96 2.07
CA ALA A 232 18.55 -5.97 1.68
C ALA A 232 17.68 -5.64 2.90
N SER A 233 17.57 -4.37 3.26
CA SER A 233 16.66 -3.92 4.31
C SER A 233 15.86 -2.72 3.83
N VAL A 234 14.57 -2.68 4.18
CA VAL A 234 13.66 -1.61 3.79
C VAL A 234 12.76 -1.27 4.95
N HIS A 235 12.86 -0.02 5.39
CA HIS A 235 11.92 0.57 6.33
C HIS A 235 10.75 1.13 5.51
N VAL A 236 9.61 0.46 5.56
CA VAL A 236 8.44 0.84 4.76
C VAL A 236 7.60 1.87 5.49
N GLN A 237 7.50 1.75 6.82
CA GLN A 237 6.67 2.59 7.65
C GLN A 237 7.19 2.67 9.08
N GLY A 238 7.08 3.84 9.71
CA GLY A 238 7.44 4.08 11.10
C GLY A 238 8.70 4.91 11.27
N SER A 239 8.99 5.27 12.50
CA SER A 239 10.15 6.08 12.89
C SER A 239 11.20 5.31 13.70
N ARG A 240 10.91 4.07 14.07
CA ARG A 240 11.77 3.26 14.94
C ARG A 240 12.97 2.70 14.21
N ASP A 241 14.08 2.63 14.89
CA ASP A 241 15.30 2.06 14.34
C ASP A 241 15.36 0.54 14.56
N TRP A 242 14.81 -0.20 13.61
CA TRP A 242 14.87 -1.66 13.56
C TRP A 242 16.24 -2.20 13.12
N GLN A 243 17.20 -1.31 12.85
CA GLN A 243 18.51 -1.69 12.34
C GLN A 243 19.32 -2.47 13.39
N ASP A 244 19.17 -2.16 14.67
CA ASP A 244 19.92 -2.86 15.72
C ASP A 244 19.40 -4.28 15.93
N VAL A 245 18.07 -4.47 15.91
CA VAL A 245 17.44 -5.80 15.89
C VAL A 245 17.88 -6.59 14.66
N TRP A 246 17.89 -5.94 13.50
CA TRP A 246 18.33 -6.57 12.27
C TRP A 246 19.80 -6.96 12.29
N LYS A 247 20.69 -6.13 12.85
CA LYS A 247 22.11 -6.47 13.03
C LYS A 247 22.30 -7.72 13.89
N MET A 248 21.54 -7.88 14.97
CA MET A 248 21.59 -9.09 15.81
C MET A 248 21.20 -10.34 15.00
N LEU A 249 20.17 -10.27 14.19
CA LEU A 249 19.77 -11.37 13.31
C LEU A 249 20.82 -11.67 12.24
N CYS A 250 21.50 -10.66 11.71
CA CYS A 250 22.63 -10.85 10.78
C CYS A 250 23.80 -11.59 11.44
N VAL A 251 24.17 -11.19 12.65
CA VAL A 251 25.24 -11.87 13.43
C VAL A 251 24.84 -13.31 13.76
N PHE A 252 23.57 -13.54 14.12
CA PHE A 252 23.04 -14.87 14.34
C PHE A 252 23.14 -15.73 13.07
N ALA A 253 22.71 -15.21 11.92
CA ALA A 253 22.76 -15.91 10.65
C ALA A 253 24.20 -16.28 10.24
N ASP A 254 25.15 -15.38 10.44
CA ASP A 254 26.57 -15.62 10.15
C ASP A 254 27.15 -16.68 11.09
N THR A 255 26.90 -16.56 12.39
CA THR A 255 27.39 -17.52 13.42
C THR A 255 26.86 -18.92 13.20
N LYS A 256 25.60 -19.07 12.77
CA LYS A 256 24.95 -20.34 12.53
C LYS A 256 25.06 -20.84 11.06
N CYS A 257 25.80 -20.09 10.22
CA CYS A 257 25.99 -20.41 8.79
C CYS A 257 24.68 -20.59 8.02
N LEU A 258 23.68 -19.78 8.31
CA LEU A 258 22.38 -19.85 7.63
C LEU A 258 22.48 -19.44 6.17
N ASN A 259 21.66 -20.03 5.31
CA ASN A 259 21.59 -19.69 3.90
C ASN A 259 20.80 -18.40 3.65
N GLU A 260 19.71 -18.22 4.37
CA GLU A 260 18.88 -17.00 4.27
C GLU A 260 18.15 -16.78 5.62
N ILE A 261 18.08 -15.53 6.06
CA ILE A 261 17.20 -15.09 7.15
C ILE A 261 16.42 -13.87 6.68
N THR A 262 15.13 -13.86 6.96
CA THR A 262 14.22 -12.74 6.60
C THR A 262 13.46 -12.32 7.85
N LEU A 263 13.47 -11.02 8.13
CA LEU A 263 12.64 -10.38 9.14
C LEU A 263 11.55 -9.60 8.42
N ASP A 264 10.29 -9.90 8.71
CA ASP A 264 9.13 -9.22 8.16
C ASP A 264 8.26 -8.72 9.31
N LEU A 265 8.30 -7.42 9.61
CA LEU A 265 7.51 -6.75 10.63
C LEU A 265 6.38 -5.97 10.00
N ASN A 266 5.19 -6.14 10.54
CA ASN A 266 4.01 -5.39 10.15
C ASN A 266 3.11 -5.20 11.36
N ALA A 267 3.38 -4.15 12.14
CA ALA A 267 2.61 -3.76 13.31
C ALA A 267 1.70 -2.55 12.96
N PRO A 268 0.50 -2.80 12.42
CA PRO A 268 -0.38 -1.74 11.94
C PRO A 268 -0.80 -0.73 13.00
N TRP A 269 -0.98 -1.18 14.25
CA TRP A 269 -1.39 -0.34 15.37
C TRP A 269 -0.28 0.60 15.84
N LEU A 270 1.00 0.22 15.62
CA LEU A 270 2.17 1.06 15.88
C LEU A 270 2.59 1.90 14.67
N HIS A 271 1.90 1.78 13.56
CA HIS A 271 2.31 2.35 12.28
C HIS A 271 3.73 1.95 11.83
N GLU A 272 4.20 0.77 12.26
CA GLU A 272 5.53 0.25 11.96
C GLU A 272 5.47 -0.86 10.91
N SER A 273 6.38 -0.80 9.94
CA SER A 273 6.59 -1.86 8.96
C SER A 273 8.04 -1.86 8.48
N PHE A 274 8.72 -2.99 8.72
CA PHE A 274 10.11 -3.18 8.36
C PHE A 274 10.28 -4.54 7.69
N HIS A 275 11.03 -4.60 6.61
CA HIS A 275 11.38 -5.83 5.92
C HIS A 275 12.87 -5.87 5.65
N ALA A 276 13.53 -6.96 6.03
CA ALA A 276 14.94 -7.16 5.78
C ALA A 276 15.23 -8.62 5.45
N THR A 277 16.15 -8.84 4.53
CA THR A 277 16.62 -10.18 4.13
C THR A 277 18.15 -10.18 4.06
N LEU A 278 18.76 -11.19 4.65
CA LEU A 278 20.16 -11.54 4.50
C LEU A 278 20.24 -12.89 3.82
N ARG A 279 20.93 -12.97 2.70
CA ARG A 279 21.10 -14.21 1.95
C ARG A 279 22.56 -14.48 1.65
N ARG A 280 22.99 -15.72 1.80
CA ARG A 280 24.31 -16.19 1.42
C ARG A 280 24.43 -16.22 -0.11
N SER A 281 25.50 -15.62 -0.64
CA SER A 281 25.66 -15.42 -2.10
C SER A 281 25.86 -16.74 -2.87
N ASP A 282 26.33 -17.78 -2.21
CA ASP A 282 26.62 -19.11 -2.77
C ASP A 282 25.51 -20.13 -2.52
N ALA A 283 24.45 -19.76 -1.79
CA ALA A 283 23.32 -20.65 -1.52
C ALA A 283 22.36 -20.73 -2.73
N ASP A 284 22.19 -21.91 -3.28
CA ASP A 284 21.19 -22.16 -4.33
C ASP A 284 19.84 -22.54 -3.71
N ARG A 285 18.75 -21.84 -4.12
CA ARG A 285 17.38 -22.17 -3.69
C ARG A 285 16.87 -23.51 -4.24
N SER A 286 17.49 -24.00 -5.29
CA SER A 286 17.09 -25.26 -5.94
C SER A 286 17.64 -26.51 -5.24
N ASP A 287 18.51 -26.34 -4.25
CA ASP A 287 19.06 -27.44 -3.51
C ASP A 287 18.00 -28.05 -2.57
N ASN A 288 17.55 -29.27 -2.88
CA ASN A 288 16.62 -30.06 -2.07
C ASN A 288 17.15 -30.40 -0.66
N GLN A 289 18.32 -29.95 -0.30
CA GLN A 289 18.98 -30.17 0.98
C GLN A 289 18.92 -28.96 1.92
N GLN A 290 17.87 -28.14 1.83
CA GLN A 290 17.66 -27.01 2.74
C GLN A 290 16.44 -27.25 3.62
N TRP A 291 16.58 -26.94 4.93
CA TRP A 291 15.43 -26.87 5.83
C TRP A 291 14.90 -25.44 5.88
N TYR A 292 13.62 -25.31 6.13
CA TYR A 292 12.90 -24.04 6.29
C TYR A 292 12.17 -24.00 7.63
N SER A 293 12.22 -22.86 8.29
CA SER A 293 11.41 -22.58 9.47
C SER A 293 10.87 -21.16 9.43
N GLN A 294 9.66 -21.00 9.94
CA GLN A 294 9.01 -19.71 10.09
C GLN A 294 8.51 -19.56 11.52
N ILE A 295 8.94 -18.49 12.18
CA ILE A 295 8.56 -18.16 13.56
C ILE A 295 7.68 -16.91 13.49
N PRO A 296 6.40 -16.97 13.91
CA PRO A 296 5.58 -15.79 14.03
C PRO A 296 6.05 -14.95 15.23
N LEU A 297 6.08 -13.65 15.08
CA LEU A 297 6.32 -12.69 16.14
C LEU A 297 4.97 -12.26 16.72
N VAL A 298 4.78 -12.49 18.01
CA VAL A 298 3.47 -12.27 18.67
C VAL A 298 3.66 -11.34 19.87
N SER A 299 2.86 -10.29 19.94
CA SER A 299 2.78 -9.41 21.11
C SER A 299 1.33 -9.28 21.53
N GLU A 300 1.02 -9.51 22.81
CA GLU A 300 -0.33 -9.46 23.37
C GLU A 300 -1.39 -10.28 22.58
N GLY A 301 -0.98 -11.45 22.07
CA GLY A 301 -1.85 -12.31 21.26
C GLY A 301 -2.08 -11.84 19.82
N ARG A 302 -1.42 -10.76 19.38
CA ARG A 302 -1.46 -10.26 18.01
C ARG A 302 -0.19 -10.60 17.26
N VAL A 303 -0.32 -11.17 16.06
CA VAL A 303 0.82 -11.41 15.17
C VAL A 303 1.20 -10.08 14.51
N PHE A 304 2.43 -9.61 14.74
CA PHE A 304 2.95 -8.37 14.15
C PHE A 304 4.08 -8.59 13.15
N GLY A 305 4.50 -9.82 12.97
CA GLY A 305 5.55 -10.13 12.02
C GLY A 305 5.93 -11.59 12.02
N ARG A 306 7.01 -11.90 11.32
CA ARG A 306 7.61 -13.23 11.26
C ARG A 306 9.10 -13.16 10.98
N VAL A 307 9.81 -14.17 11.45
CA VAL A 307 11.18 -14.47 11.05
C VAL A 307 11.18 -15.75 10.23
N GLU A 308 11.70 -15.69 9.03
CA GLU A 308 11.87 -16.85 8.14
C GLU A 308 13.34 -17.19 8.04
N VAL A 309 13.67 -18.48 8.13
CA VAL A 309 15.04 -18.98 8.15
C VAL A 309 15.19 -20.17 7.21
N TYR A 310 16.24 -20.14 6.41
CA TYR A 310 16.68 -21.25 5.57
C TYR A 310 18.09 -21.64 5.96
N GLY A 311 18.31 -22.91 6.24
CA GLY A 311 19.62 -23.42 6.61
C GLY A 311 20.00 -24.68 5.85
N PRO A 312 21.30 -25.01 5.74
CA PRO A 312 21.77 -26.26 5.14
C PRO A 312 21.46 -27.44 6.06
N ASN A 313 21.10 -28.60 5.47
CA ASN A 313 20.84 -29.83 6.23
C ASN A 313 22.09 -30.37 6.98
N GLU A 314 23.27 -30.07 6.49
CA GLU A 314 24.56 -30.51 7.05
C GLU A 314 25.19 -29.47 8.00
N SER A 315 24.41 -28.57 8.58
CA SER A 315 24.93 -27.69 9.64
C SER A 315 25.28 -28.51 10.87
N GLY A 316 26.47 -28.32 11.44
CA GLY A 316 26.92 -29.00 12.64
C GLY A 316 26.09 -28.70 13.91
N TYR A 317 24.95 -28.03 13.77
CA TYR A 317 23.97 -27.71 14.81
C TYR A 317 22.72 -28.56 14.67
N SER A 318 22.21 -29.07 15.79
CA SER A 318 20.89 -29.71 15.83
C SER A 318 19.81 -28.68 15.49
N HIS A 319 18.84 -29.04 14.63
CA HIS A 319 17.67 -28.21 14.32
C HIS A 319 16.95 -27.69 15.57
N GLN A 320 16.84 -28.55 16.60
CA GLN A 320 16.19 -28.18 17.86
C GLN A 320 16.94 -27.05 18.59
N GLN A 321 18.28 -27.17 18.67
CA GLN A 321 19.10 -26.16 19.32
C GLN A 321 19.02 -24.81 18.60
N LEU A 322 19.02 -24.84 17.28
CA LEU A 322 18.95 -23.64 16.46
C LEU A 322 17.58 -22.94 16.57
N LEU A 323 16.49 -23.71 16.68
CA LEU A 323 15.16 -23.16 16.93
C LEU A 323 15.07 -22.54 18.33
N VAL A 324 15.65 -23.15 19.36
CA VAL A 324 15.68 -22.58 20.72
C VAL A 324 16.46 -21.27 20.72
N ASP A 325 17.67 -21.24 20.15
CA ASP A 325 18.49 -20.04 20.07
C ASP A 325 17.77 -18.92 19.28
N LEU A 326 17.00 -19.28 18.23
CA LEU A 326 16.23 -18.33 17.44
C LEU A 326 15.02 -17.79 18.23
N MET A 327 14.37 -18.61 19.04
CA MET A 327 13.27 -18.18 19.91
C MET A 327 13.75 -17.17 20.97
N ASP A 328 14.96 -17.32 21.49
CA ASP A 328 15.55 -16.34 22.43
C ASP A 328 15.76 -14.98 21.74
N VAL A 329 16.22 -14.97 20.49
CA VAL A 329 16.37 -13.74 19.70
C VAL A 329 15.00 -13.11 19.36
N THR A 330 14.01 -13.93 19.02
CA THR A 330 12.65 -13.41 18.71
C THR A 330 11.96 -12.86 19.95
N ALA A 331 12.15 -13.44 21.13
CA ALA A 331 11.63 -12.93 22.39
C ALA A 331 12.11 -11.50 22.68
N LEU A 332 13.36 -11.18 22.33
CA LEU A 332 13.89 -9.82 22.47
C LEU A 332 13.20 -8.82 21.53
N ILE A 333 12.84 -9.26 20.31
CA ILE A 333 12.08 -8.45 19.35
C ILE A 333 10.67 -8.15 19.90
N GLU A 334 10.03 -9.16 20.48
CA GLU A 334 8.71 -9.04 21.10
C GLU A 334 8.73 -8.07 22.29
N GLN A 335 9.74 -8.15 23.16
CA GLN A 335 9.94 -7.21 24.26
C GLN A 335 10.15 -5.76 23.78
N THR A 336 10.86 -5.57 22.68
CA THR A 336 11.07 -4.23 22.09
C THR A 336 9.75 -3.61 21.63
N ILE A 337 8.80 -4.41 21.17
CA ILE A 337 7.47 -3.95 20.80
C ILE A 337 6.60 -3.66 22.02
N LEU A 338 6.64 -4.51 23.06
CA LEU A 338 5.89 -4.31 24.30
C LEU A 338 6.28 -3.02 25.01
N ALA A 339 7.57 -2.78 25.18
CA ALA A 339 8.08 -1.52 25.75
C ALA A 339 7.60 -0.28 24.98
N SER A 340 7.24 -0.46 23.75
CA SER A 340 6.79 0.56 22.80
C SER A 340 5.29 0.83 22.86
N ASP A 341 4.48 -0.15 23.21
CA ASP A 341 3.04 0.02 23.44
C ASP A 341 2.79 0.80 24.75
N GLU A 342 3.63 0.60 25.77
CA GLU A 342 3.56 1.35 27.03
C GLU A 342 3.78 2.86 26.84
N ASP A 343 4.72 3.25 25.95
CA ASP A 343 4.98 4.66 25.64
C ASP A 343 3.76 5.33 24.95
N LEU A 344 3.02 4.62 24.11
CA LEU A 344 1.81 5.14 23.46
C LEU A 344 0.63 5.26 24.42
N VAL A 345 0.51 4.39 25.40
CA VAL A 345 -0.53 4.46 26.43
C VAL A 345 -0.28 5.65 27.35
N THR A 346 0.96 6.00 27.63
CA THR A 346 1.31 7.18 28.44
C THR A 346 1.11 8.50 27.72
N GLU A 347 1.32 8.57 26.39
CA GLU A 347 1.02 9.76 25.57
C GLU A 347 -0.47 9.93 25.27
N SER A 348 -1.26 8.84 25.22
CA SER A 348 -2.71 8.91 24.99
C SER A 348 -3.54 9.18 26.24
N GLY A 349 -2.93 9.29 27.41
CA GLY A 349 -3.57 9.56 28.71
C GLY A 349 -4.31 10.90 28.82
N ASP A 350 -4.24 11.74 27.79
CA ASP A 350 -4.93 13.06 27.72
C ASP A 350 -6.20 13.05 26.85
N PHE A 351 -6.56 11.90 26.23
CA PHE A 351 -7.84 11.71 25.56
C PHE A 351 -8.66 10.67 26.31
N GLY A 352 -9.58 11.14 27.15
CA GLY A 352 -10.41 10.39 28.08
C GLY A 352 -11.25 9.25 27.46
N PHE A 353 -10.61 8.14 27.08
CA PHE A 353 -11.25 6.86 26.85
C PHE A 353 -11.01 5.98 28.08
N GLN A 354 -12.01 5.84 28.93
CA GLN A 354 -11.97 4.82 29.97
C GLN A 354 -12.26 3.44 29.36
N PRO A 355 -11.48 2.42 29.68
CA PRO A 355 -11.77 1.06 29.21
C PRO A 355 -13.06 0.55 29.89
N VAL A 356 -13.95 -0.04 29.07
CA VAL A 356 -15.16 -0.73 29.56
C VAL A 356 -14.72 -1.88 30.46
N LYS A 357 -15.07 -1.84 31.75
CA LYS A 357 -14.85 -2.95 32.64
C LYS A 357 -15.91 -4.03 32.38
N VAL A 358 -15.46 -5.14 31.84
CA VAL A 358 -16.29 -6.36 31.73
C VAL A 358 -16.29 -7.05 33.07
N GLY A 359 -17.48 -7.21 33.69
CA GLY A 359 -17.63 -7.97 34.92
C GLY A 359 -17.36 -9.45 34.71
N ALA A 360 -16.94 -10.16 35.74
CA ALA A 360 -16.58 -11.58 35.72
C ALA A 360 -17.69 -12.54 35.25
N ASP A 361 -18.92 -12.06 35.05
CA ASP A 361 -20.09 -12.86 34.69
C ASP A 361 -20.63 -12.59 33.27
N GLY A 362 -19.89 -11.90 32.42
CA GLY A 362 -20.23 -11.76 30.98
C GLY A 362 -21.52 -10.96 30.67
N GLN A 363 -22.04 -10.17 31.59
CA GLN A 363 -23.19 -9.28 31.33
C GLN A 363 -22.69 -7.84 31.09
N GLU A 364 -23.15 -7.25 29.99
CA GLU A 364 -22.98 -5.81 29.71
C GLU A 364 -23.78 -4.99 30.71
N LEU A 365 -23.08 -4.17 31.50
CA LEU A 365 -23.72 -3.15 32.32
C LEU A 365 -23.95 -1.92 31.44
N THR A 366 -25.19 -1.72 31.03
CA THR A 366 -25.63 -0.47 30.40
C THR A 366 -25.74 0.62 31.47
N GLU A 367 -24.71 1.49 31.53
CA GLU A 367 -24.86 2.77 32.25
C GLU A 367 -25.48 3.82 31.32
N GLU A 368 -26.59 4.40 31.77
CA GLU A 368 -27.28 5.52 31.12
C GLU A 368 -26.32 6.74 31.01
N TYR A 369 -26.04 7.16 29.80
CA TYR A 369 -25.26 8.37 29.51
C TYR A 369 -26.14 9.62 29.81
N SER A 370 -25.84 10.34 30.85
CA SER A 370 -26.28 11.72 31.05
C SER A 370 -25.29 12.67 30.35
N LEU A 371 -25.77 13.39 29.35
CA LEU A 371 -25.02 14.44 28.67
C LEU A 371 -24.72 15.62 29.62
N PRO A 372 -23.50 16.18 29.66
CA PRO A 372 -23.23 17.37 30.43
C PRO A 372 -23.91 18.59 29.81
N THR A 373 -24.69 19.30 30.60
CA THR A 373 -25.29 20.59 30.25
C THR A 373 -24.22 21.65 30.08
N LYS A 374 -24.28 22.39 28.96
CA LYS A 374 -23.42 23.57 28.67
C LYS A 374 -23.54 24.60 29.81
N PRO A 375 -22.42 25.20 30.25
CA PRO A 375 -22.49 26.47 31.01
C PRO A 375 -22.77 27.65 30.07
N ARG A 376 -23.49 28.59 30.57
CA ARG A 376 -23.92 29.83 29.93
C ARG A 376 -22.74 30.76 29.63
#